data_1e58ee374e535ec66b7732c322523676
#
_entry.id   1e58ee374e535ec66b7732c322523676
#
_cell.length_a   1.000
_cell.length_b   1.000
_cell.length_c   1.000
_cell.angle_alpha   90.00
_cell.angle_beta   90.00
_cell.angle_gamma   90.00
#
_symmetry.space_group_name_H-M   'P 1'
#
loop_
_entity.id
_entity.type
_entity.pdbx_description
1 polymer ?
#
loop_
_entity_poly.entity_id
_entity_poly.type
_entity_poly.pdbx_seq_one_letter_code
_entity_poly.pdbx_strand_id
1 'polypeptide(L)'
;MRTVILGVLGTVGLLASCGAVLGGCAAKPLSSNERTAMASEAQVALDDLEKVHPGVRRRMESAYAYAIFPRVTKGAAIVGGAKGDGLVYERGRLIGNVTLTQASVGAQIGGSSFRELILFQDRRALQRLIDGRMEFDARAQAVAGESGGVAANDYDDGVRVYTATVGGLILDASIGGQDFSYLPID
;
A
#
# COMPACT_ATOMS: atom_id res chain seq x y z
N MET A 1 -2.87 -35.21 -70.94
CA MET A 1 -3.76 -34.49 -70.02
C MET A 1 -2.95 -34.04 -68.85
N ARG A 2 -2.80 -32.72 -68.67
CA ARG A 2 -1.88 -32.09 -67.74
C ARG A 2 -2.57 -31.79 -66.43
N THR A 3 -2.11 -32.34 -65.37
CA THR A 3 -2.57 -32.07 -64.02
C THR A 3 -1.78 -30.89 -63.45
N VAL A 4 -2.48 -29.80 -63.05
CA VAL A 4 -1.92 -28.61 -62.43
C VAL A 4 -1.99 -28.80 -60.93
N ILE A 5 -0.83 -28.75 -60.24
CA ILE A 5 -0.72 -28.76 -58.83
C ILE A 5 -0.69 -27.29 -58.33
N LEU A 6 -1.70 -26.91 -57.59
CA LEU A 6 -1.81 -25.58 -57.00
C LEU A 6 -1.16 -25.61 -55.57
N GLY A 7 -0.08 -24.86 -55.43
CA GLY A 7 0.62 -24.73 -54.16
C GLY A 7 -0.12 -23.76 -53.21
N VAL A 8 -0.33 -24.20 -51.98
CA VAL A 8 -0.87 -23.38 -50.89
C VAL A 8 0.32 -22.75 -50.14
N LEU A 9 0.46 -21.44 -50.24
CA LEU A 9 1.36 -20.66 -49.43
C LEU A 9 0.79 -20.54 -48.00
N GLY A 10 1.46 -21.14 -47.04
CA GLY A 10 1.18 -20.98 -45.63
C GLY A 10 1.70 -19.62 -45.11
N THR A 11 0.81 -18.74 -44.67
CA THR A 11 1.16 -17.51 -43.95
C THR A 11 1.53 -17.84 -42.51
N VAL A 12 2.79 -17.68 -42.19
CA VAL A 12 3.30 -17.75 -40.78
C VAL A 12 2.83 -16.50 -40.07
N GLY A 13 1.83 -16.64 -39.19
CA GLY A 13 1.38 -15.59 -38.28
C GLY A 13 2.42 -15.36 -37.18
N LEU A 14 3.04 -14.19 -37.20
CA LEU A 14 3.93 -13.69 -36.16
C LEU A 14 3.09 -13.32 -34.91
N LEU A 15 3.03 -14.22 -33.94
CA LEU A 15 2.49 -13.94 -32.62
C LEU A 15 3.43 -13.00 -31.88
N ALA A 16 3.15 -11.70 -31.91
CA ALA A 16 3.78 -10.72 -31.05
C ALA A 16 3.32 -10.97 -29.60
N SER A 17 4.16 -11.63 -28.81
CA SER A 17 3.97 -11.74 -27.38
C SER A 17 4.13 -10.36 -26.76
N CYS A 18 3.01 -9.69 -26.48
CA CYS A 18 2.99 -8.49 -25.66
C CYS A 18 3.25 -8.89 -24.21
N GLY A 19 4.53 -8.96 -23.83
CA GLY A 19 4.95 -9.10 -22.47
C GLY A 19 4.58 -7.83 -21.72
N ALA A 20 3.45 -7.83 -21.01
CA ALA A 20 3.14 -6.79 -20.05
C ALA A 20 4.18 -6.85 -18.93
N VAL A 21 5.16 -5.95 -18.98
CA VAL A 21 6.06 -5.69 -17.86
C VAL A 21 5.22 -5.07 -16.78
N LEU A 22 4.77 -5.86 -15.81
CA LEU A 22 4.23 -5.40 -14.55
C LEU A 22 5.42 -4.78 -13.78
N GLY A 23 5.78 -3.56 -14.14
CA GLY A 23 6.70 -2.74 -13.38
C GLY A 23 6.05 -2.41 -12.04
N GLY A 24 6.32 -3.20 -11.00
CA GLY A 24 5.99 -2.83 -9.63
C GLY A 24 6.57 -1.45 -9.37
N CYS A 25 5.77 -0.54 -8.79
CA CYS A 25 6.23 0.79 -8.43
C CYS A 25 7.23 0.64 -7.27
N ALA A 26 8.52 0.51 -7.57
CA ALA A 26 9.57 0.48 -6.57
C ALA A 26 9.59 1.80 -5.78
N ALA A 27 9.95 1.71 -4.51
CA ALA A 27 10.18 2.90 -3.69
C ALA A 27 11.27 3.78 -4.34
N LYS A 28 11.05 5.09 -4.33
CA LYS A 28 11.96 6.07 -4.90
C LYS A 28 12.83 6.67 -3.79
N PRO A 29 14.15 6.88 -4.03
CA PRO A 29 14.98 7.62 -3.10
C PRO A 29 14.40 9.04 -2.87
N LEU A 30 14.27 9.43 -1.61
CA LEU A 30 13.84 10.77 -1.23
C LEU A 30 15.07 11.64 -0.88
N SER A 31 15.11 12.84 -1.40
CA SER A 31 16.07 13.86 -0.95
C SER A 31 15.82 14.25 0.51
N SER A 32 16.78 14.91 1.15
CA SER A 32 16.62 15.39 2.53
C SER A 32 15.43 16.35 2.70
N ASN A 33 15.18 17.21 1.72
CA ASN A 33 14.06 18.14 1.74
C ASN A 33 12.71 17.41 1.61
N GLU A 34 12.61 16.42 0.71
CA GLU A 34 11.41 15.60 0.56
C GLU A 34 11.12 14.79 1.84
N ARG A 35 12.17 14.25 2.48
CA ARG A 35 12.01 13.55 3.78
C ARG A 35 11.49 14.49 4.87
N THR A 36 12.02 15.71 4.95
CA THR A 36 11.58 16.72 5.92
C THR A 36 10.12 17.10 5.69
N ALA A 37 9.75 17.36 4.44
CA ALA A 37 8.37 17.67 4.07
C ALA A 37 7.43 16.51 4.44
N MET A 38 7.78 15.28 4.08
CA MET A 38 6.98 14.09 4.41
C MET A 38 6.89 13.85 5.92
N ALA A 39 7.96 14.13 6.68
CA ALA A 39 7.91 14.04 8.14
C ALA A 39 6.94 15.07 8.76
N SER A 40 6.86 16.27 8.18
CA SER A 40 5.88 17.27 8.60
C SER A 40 4.44 16.84 8.27
N GLU A 41 4.22 16.28 7.09
CA GLU A 41 2.92 15.69 6.72
C GLU A 41 2.54 14.50 7.61
N ALA A 42 3.53 13.71 8.04
CA ALA A 42 3.33 12.59 8.96
C ALA A 42 2.81 13.06 10.33
N GLN A 43 3.25 14.24 10.82
CA GLN A 43 2.70 14.79 12.06
C GLN A 43 1.21 15.14 11.91
N VAL A 44 0.82 15.76 10.80
CA VAL A 44 -0.59 16.06 10.50
C VAL A 44 -1.40 14.76 10.39
N ALA A 45 -0.81 13.72 9.78
CA ALA A 45 -1.45 12.41 9.69
C ALA A 45 -1.68 11.79 11.07
N LEU A 46 -0.71 11.90 11.97
CA LEU A 46 -0.83 11.41 13.34
C LEU A 46 -1.89 12.18 14.14
N ASP A 47 -2.05 13.50 13.91
CA ASP A 47 -3.14 14.27 14.52
C ASP A 47 -4.52 13.78 14.09
N ASP A 48 -4.67 13.48 12.80
CA ASP A 48 -5.94 12.96 12.28
C ASP A 48 -6.20 11.52 12.74
N LEU A 49 -5.17 10.68 12.78
CA LEU A 49 -5.27 9.33 13.32
C LEU A 49 -5.62 9.33 14.82
N GLU A 50 -5.06 10.26 15.61
CA GLU A 50 -5.38 10.39 17.04
C GLU A 50 -6.84 10.81 17.29
N LYS A 51 -7.42 11.65 16.40
CA LYS A 51 -8.85 12.03 16.47
C LYS A 51 -9.76 10.81 16.26
N VAL A 52 -9.40 9.91 15.33
CA VAL A 52 -10.19 8.72 14.99
C VAL A 52 -9.90 7.56 15.95
N HIS A 53 -8.64 7.44 16.38
CA HIS A 53 -8.14 6.36 17.24
C HIS A 53 -7.43 6.92 18.48
N PRO A 54 -8.18 7.35 19.52
CA PRO A 54 -7.60 7.94 20.71
C PRO A 54 -6.53 7.04 21.36
N GLY A 55 -5.37 7.61 21.64
CA GLY A 55 -4.21 6.92 22.21
C GLY A 55 -3.33 6.20 21.16
N VAL A 56 -3.53 6.42 19.86
CA VAL A 56 -2.69 5.84 18.81
C VAL A 56 -1.23 6.32 18.92
N ARG A 57 -1.00 7.58 19.33
CA ARG A 57 0.37 8.10 19.54
C ARG A 57 1.12 7.32 20.61
N ARG A 58 0.49 7.03 21.73
CA ARG A 58 1.09 6.24 22.81
C ARG A 58 1.42 4.82 22.34
N ARG A 59 0.54 4.22 21.56
CA ARG A 59 0.79 2.89 20.98
C ARG A 59 1.93 2.90 19.97
N MET A 60 2.03 3.95 19.16
CA MET A 60 3.15 4.16 18.23
C MET A 60 4.48 4.29 18.99
N GLU A 61 4.51 5.10 20.05
CA GLU A 61 5.72 5.30 20.89
C GLU A 61 6.18 4.01 21.58
N SER A 62 5.23 3.11 21.92
CA SER A 62 5.52 1.82 22.55
C SER A 62 5.85 0.70 21.56
N ALA A 63 5.63 0.89 20.26
CA ALA A 63 5.92 -0.10 19.25
C ALA A 63 7.42 -0.23 18.99
N TYR A 64 7.86 -1.41 18.57
CA TYR A 64 9.25 -1.65 18.16
C TYR A 64 9.65 -0.78 16.97
N ALA A 65 8.74 -0.69 15.99
CA ALA A 65 8.90 0.12 14.79
C ALA A 65 7.51 0.54 14.27
N TYR A 66 7.49 1.51 13.36
CA TYR A 66 6.27 1.88 12.66
C TYR A 66 6.56 2.41 11.24
N ALA A 67 5.58 2.22 10.36
CA ALA A 67 5.52 2.89 9.07
C ALA A 67 4.33 3.85 9.05
N ILE A 68 4.53 5.08 8.58
CA ILE A 68 3.47 6.07 8.47
C ILE A 68 3.35 6.58 7.04
N PHE A 69 2.13 6.52 6.52
CA PHE A 69 1.75 7.02 5.19
C PHE A 69 0.86 8.25 5.38
N PRO A 70 1.41 9.46 5.17
CA PRO A 70 0.64 10.70 5.36
C PRO A 70 -0.56 10.81 4.43
N ARG A 71 -0.44 10.20 3.25
CA ARG A 71 -1.50 10.15 2.26
C ARG A 71 -1.38 8.90 1.40
N VAL A 72 -2.42 8.11 1.40
CA VAL A 72 -2.65 7.03 0.43
C VAL A 72 -3.83 7.45 -0.42
N THR A 73 -3.64 7.52 -1.73
CA THR A 73 -4.68 7.90 -2.67
C THR A 73 -5.21 6.64 -3.35
N LYS A 74 -6.52 6.45 -3.28
CA LYS A 74 -7.25 5.36 -3.91
C LYS A 74 -8.11 5.90 -5.03
N GLY A 75 -7.98 5.30 -6.20
CA GLY A 75 -8.78 5.62 -7.37
C GLY A 75 -9.29 4.36 -8.02
N ALA A 76 -10.52 4.41 -8.56
CA ALA A 76 -11.13 3.21 -9.08
C ALA A 76 -12.26 3.41 -10.09
N ALA A 77 -12.38 2.37 -10.92
CA ALA A 77 -13.59 2.00 -11.66
C ALA A 77 -13.88 0.51 -11.34
N ILE A 78 -13.83 -0.38 -12.32
CA ILE A 78 -14.01 -1.84 -12.11
C ILE A 78 -12.71 -2.48 -11.58
N VAL A 79 -11.55 -1.92 -11.95
CA VAL A 79 -10.24 -2.24 -11.42
C VAL A 79 -9.71 -0.99 -10.75
N GLY A 80 -9.37 -1.09 -9.49
CA GLY A 80 -8.89 0.03 -8.69
C GLY A 80 -7.49 -0.21 -8.16
N GLY A 81 -6.89 0.87 -7.69
CA GLY A 81 -5.61 0.82 -7.04
C GLY A 81 -5.46 1.93 -6.01
N ALA A 82 -4.60 1.71 -5.05
CA ALA A 82 -4.14 2.74 -4.14
C ALA A 82 -2.62 2.84 -4.18
N LYS A 83 -2.12 4.05 -3.94
CA LYS A 83 -0.69 4.32 -3.81
C LYS A 83 -0.45 5.36 -2.74
N GLY A 84 0.58 5.14 -1.93
CA GLY A 84 1.06 6.09 -0.94
C GLY A 84 2.55 5.91 -0.69
N ASP A 85 3.24 7.02 -0.43
CA ASP A 85 4.61 7.00 0.04
C ASP A 85 4.63 7.31 1.53
N GLY A 86 5.55 6.68 2.27
CA GLY A 86 5.63 6.76 3.71
C GLY A 86 7.06 6.68 4.23
N LEU A 87 7.18 6.85 5.54
CA LEU A 87 8.43 6.79 6.29
C LEU A 87 8.39 5.63 7.27
N VAL A 88 9.53 4.95 7.43
CA VAL A 88 9.70 3.84 8.36
C VAL A 88 10.65 4.24 9.48
N TYR A 89 10.19 4.03 10.71
CA TYR A 89 10.94 4.33 11.93
C TYR A 89 11.14 3.06 12.75
N GLU A 90 12.36 2.85 13.21
CA GLU A 90 12.70 1.81 14.19
C GLU A 90 13.16 2.47 15.47
N ARG A 91 12.48 2.23 16.59
CA ARG A 91 12.78 2.83 17.89
C ARG A 91 12.93 4.35 17.83
N GLY A 92 12.02 5.00 17.11
CA GLY A 92 12.00 6.45 16.94
C GLY A 92 13.01 7.02 15.94
N ARG A 93 13.89 6.21 15.35
CA ARG A 93 14.86 6.62 14.35
C ARG A 93 14.34 6.32 12.96
N LEU A 94 14.38 7.30 12.07
CA LEU A 94 14.06 7.12 10.66
C LEU A 94 15.09 6.16 10.01
N ILE A 95 14.63 5.08 9.40
CA ILE A 95 15.49 4.05 8.79
C ILE A 95 15.29 3.92 7.28
N GLY A 96 14.20 4.41 6.74
CA GLY A 96 13.93 4.31 5.31
C GLY A 96 12.61 4.95 4.90
N ASN A 97 12.37 4.94 3.61
CA ASN A 97 11.08 5.24 3.02
C ASN A 97 10.44 3.97 2.46
N VAL A 98 9.13 4.00 2.34
CA VAL A 98 8.34 2.86 1.86
C VAL A 98 7.25 3.36 0.92
N THR A 99 7.01 2.62 -0.15
CA THR A 99 5.86 2.85 -1.04
C THR A 99 4.87 1.71 -0.84
N LEU A 100 3.63 2.08 -0.55
CA LEU A 100 2.47 1.18 -0.54
C LEU A 100 1.83 1.21 -1.92
N THR A 101 1.55 0.04 -2.47
CA THR A 101 0.71 -0.14 -3.64
C THR A 101 -0.37 -1.17 -3.33
N GLN A 102 -1.56 -0.93 -3.83
CA GLN A 102 -2.68 -1.85 -3.69
C GLN A 102 -3.34 -2.02 -5.04
N ALA A 103 -3.56 -3.25 -5.45
CA ALA A 103 -4.44 -3.59 -6.55
C ALA A 103 -5.74 -4.17 -6.00
N SER A 104 -6.88 -3.70 -6.49
CA SER A 104 -8.18 -4.20 -6.06
C SER A 104 -9.10 -4.42 -7.25
N VAL A 105 -9.91 -5.48 -7.17
CA VAL A 105 -10.94 -5.80 -8.16
C VAL A 105 -12.28 -5.78 -7.44
N GLY A 106 -13.26 -5.08 -8.00
CA GLY A 106 -14.60 -4.97 -7.43
C GLY A 106 -15.33 -3.72 -7.89
N ALA A 107 -16.58 -3.60 -7.50
CA ALA A 107 -17.38 -2.42 -7.80
C ALA A 107 -16.90 -1.24 -6.94
N GLN A 108 -16.18 -0.31 -7.57
CA GLN A 108 -15.70 0.91 -6.96
C GLN A 108 -16.09 2.10 -7.84
N ILE A 109 -16.61 3.15 -7.24
CA ILE A 109 -16.90 4.39 -7.96
C ILE A 109 -16.39 5.56 -7.12
N GLY A 110 -15.44 6.33 -7.69
CA GLY A 110 -14.90 7.53 -7.06
C GLY A 110 -13.43 7.43 -6.68
N GLY A 111 -12.97 8.41 -5.94
CA GLY A 111 -11.61 8.48 -5.38
C GLY A 111 -11.66 8.87 -3.91
N SER A 112 -10.76 8.35 -3.13
CA SER A 112 -10.56 8.75 -1.73
C SER A 112 -9.09 8.87 -1.39
N SER A 113 -8.85 9.52 -0.28
CA SER A 113 -7.53 9.49 0.34
C SER A 113 -7.69 9.11 1.81
N PHE A 114 -6.75 8.36 2.30
CA PHE A 114 -6.69 8.00 3.72
C PHE A 114 -5.25 8.11 4.22
N ARG A 115 -5.11 8.17 5.51
CA ARG A 115 -3.85 8.07 6.24
C ARG A 115 -3.71 6.68 6.78
N GLU A 116 -2.50 6.16 6.84
CA GLU A 116 -2.26 4.83 7.38
C GLU A 116 -1.04 4.83 8.29
N LEU A 117 -1.17 4.17 9.43
CA LEU A 117 -0.10 3.89 10.37
C LEU A 117 -0.05 2.40 10.62
N ILE A 118 1.11 1.82 10.38
CA ILE A 118 1.39 0.41 10.62
C ILE A 118 2.37 0.32 11.79
N LEU A 119 1.99 -0.39 12.84
CA LEU A 119 2.84 -0.66 13.99
C LEU A 119 3.40 -2.08 13.90
N PHE A 120 4.68 -2.22 14.20
CA PHE A 120 5.39 -3.48 14.27
C PHE A 120 5.72 -3.81 15.73
N GLN A 121 5.28 -4.97 16.19
CA GLN A 121 5.49 -5.43 17.57
C GLN A 121 6.94 -5.75 17.85
N ASP A 122 7.65 -6.27 16.84
CA ASP A 122 9.03 -6.75 16.98
C ASP A 122 9.82 -6.60 15.66
N ARG A 123 11.11 -6.97 15.74
CA ARG A 123 12.02 -6.95 14.59
C ARG A 123 11.59 -7.88 13.46
N ARG A 124 10.98 -9.02 13.76
CA ARG A 124 10.57 -10.00 12.77
C ARG A 124 9.46 -9.43 11.89
N ALA A 125 8.48 -8.76 12.50
CA ALA A 125 7.40 -8.09 11.79
C ALA A 125 7.94 -6.97 10.88
N LEU A 126 8.84 -6.11 11.39
CA LEU A 126 9.52 -5.09 10.59
C LEU A 126 10.31 -5.69 9.43
N GLN A 127 11.03 -6.80 9.66
CA GLN A 127 11.85 -7.43 8.63
C GLN A 127 11.02 -7.94 7.44
N ARG A 128 9.78 -8.35 7.67
CA ARG A 128 8.88 -8.74 6.57
C ARG A 128 8.53 -7.56 5.66
N LEU A 129 8.36 -6.36 6.23
CA LEU A 129 8.18 -5.14 5.43
C LEU A 129 9.45 -4.88 4.59
N ILE A 130 10.61 -4.89 5.24
CA ILE A 130 11.91 -4.61 4.59
C ILE A 130 12.19 -5.59 3.44
N ASP A 131 11.84 -6.85 3.62
CA ASP A 131 12.06 -7.91 2.62
C ASP A 131 10.96 -7.93 1.52
N GLY A 132 9.97 -7.04 1.57
CA GLY A 132 8.83 -7.04 0.64
C GLY A 132 7.96 -8.31 0.73
N ARG A 133 7.95 -8.95 1.91
CA ARG A 133 7.18 -10.18 2.19
C ARG A 133 5.96 -9.92 3.07
N MET A 134 5.60 -8.66 3.23
CA MET A 134 4.42 -8.28 3.99
C MET A 134 3.25 -8.09 3.03
N GLU A 135 2.30 -9.00 3.11
CA GLU A 135 1.03 -8.92 2.41
C GLU A 135 -0.06 -8.75 3.46
N PHE A 136 -0.91 -7.74 3.29
CA PHE A 136 -2.12 -7.62 4.09
C PHE A 136 -3.29 -8.22 3.34
N ASP A 137 -3.97 -9.16 3.97
CA ASP A 137 -5.25 -9.64 3.49
C ASP A 137 -6.33 -8.55 3.72
N ALA A 138 -7.18 -8.33 2.74
CA ALA A 138 -8.27 -7.35 2.79
C ALA A 138 -9.22 -7.52 3.99
N ARG A 139 -9.25 -8.69 4.60
CA ARG A 139 -10.02 -8.98 5.80
C ARG A 139 -9.55 -8.22 7.04
N ALA A 140 -8.25 -7.97 7.17
CA ALA A 140 -7.71 -7.19 8.29
C ALA A 140 -8.10 -5.70 8.18
N GLN A 141 -8.33 -5.19 6.97
CA GLN A 141 -8.77 -3.81 6.73
C GLN A 141 -10.27 -3.61 6.89
N ALA A 142 -11.10 -4.61 6.58
CA ALA A 142 -12.55 -4.51 6.70
C ALA A 142 -13.01 -4.28 8.14
N VAL A 143 -12.24 -4.71 9.12
CA VAL A 143 -12.53 -4.47 10.55
C VAL A 143 -12.17 -3.04 10.98
N ALA A 144 -11.29 -2.35 10.24
CA ALA A 144 -10.88 -0.97 10.54
C ALA A 144 -11.75 0.10 9.84
N GLY A 145 -12.59 -0.27 8.87
CA GLY A 145 -13.26 0.67 7.95
C GLY A 145 -14.73 0.95 8.22
N GLU A 146 -15.44 0.14 8.99
CA GLU A 146 -16.84 0.41 9.32
C GLU A 146 -17.00 1.00 10.72
N SER A 147 -17.34 2.27 10.75
CA SER A 147 -17.75 3.01 11.94
C SER A 147 -16.67 3.21 13.01
N GLY A 148 -15.89 4.24 12.88
CA GLY A 148 -15.38 5.02 14.00
C GLY A 148 -15.02 4.25 15.27
N GLY A 149 -14.13 3.25 15.25
CA GLY A 149 -13.67 2.75 16.51
C GLY A 149 -13.50 1.26 16.72
N VAL A 150 -13.08 0.49 15.75
CA VAL A 150 -12.58 -0.86 16.02
C VAL A 150 -11.06 -0.88 15.84
N ALA A 151 -10.36 -0.47 16.88
CA ALA A 151 -8.98 -0.93 17.07
C ALA A 151 -9.05 -2.44 17.32
N ALA A 152 -8.52 -3.24 16.42
CA ALA A 152 -8.16 -4.60 16.78
C ALA A 152 -7.30 -4.51 18.04
N ASN A 153 -7.74 -5.09 19.16
CA ASN A 153 -7.05 -4.92 20.44
C ASN A 153 -5.67 -5.56 20.47
N ASP A 154 -5.34 -6.40 19.50
CA ASP A 154 -4.10 -7.13 19.44
C ASP A 154 -3.41 -7.02 18.09
N TYR A 155 -2.10 -7.27 18.08
CA TYR A 155 -1.31 -7.42 16.87
C TYR A 155 -1.71 -8.73 16.17
N ASP A 156 -1.99 -8.64 14.87
CA ASP A 156 -2.13 -9.80 14.02
C ASP A 156 -0.79 -10.08 13.35
N ASP A 157 -0.22 -11.26 13.60
CA ASP A 157 1.12 -11.66 13.17
C ASP A 157 2.20 -10.56 13.41
N GLY A 158 2.13 -9.91 14.58
CA GLY A 158 3.05 -8.85 14.98
C GLY A 158 2.83 -7.50 14.31
N VAL A 159 1.73 -7.31 13.60
CA VAL A 159 1.41 -6.06 12.89
C VAL A 159 0.05 -5.53 13.36
N ARG A 160 -0.07 -4.20 13.48
CA ARG A 160 -1.33 -3.51 13.74
C ARG A 160 -1.45 -2.30 12.82
N VAL A 161 -2.61 -2.14 12.19
CA VAL A 161 -2.88 -1.06 11.23
C VAL A 161 -3.94 -0.12 11.77
N TYR A 162 -3.73 1.18 11.58
CA TYR A 162 -4.69 2.24 11.84
C TYR A 162 -4.88 3.08 10.59
N THR A 163 -6.11 3.38 10.26
CA THR A 163 -6.45 4.23 9.11
C THR A 163 -7.37 5.38 9.50
N ALA A 164 -7.24 6.51 8.82
CA ALA A 164 -8.15 7.65 8.93
C ALA A 164 -8.45 8.21 7.55
N THR A 165 -9.72 8.30 7.18
CA THR A 165 -10.17 8.87 5.90
C THR A 165 -9.95 10.38 5.89
N VAL A 166 -9.38 10.92 4.81
CA VAL A 166 -9.04 12.35 4.66
C VAL A 166 -10.05 13.09 3.78
N GLY A 167 -10.93 12.40 3.13
CA GLY A 167 -11.94 12.96 2.22
C GLY A 167 -12.21 12.05 1.03
N GLY A 168 -13.31 12.33 0.37
CA GLY A 168 -13.83 11.49 -0.71
C GLY A 168 -15.00 10.62 -0.25
N LEU A 169 -15.85 10.29 -1.19
CA LEU A 169 -16.92 9.32 -1.00
C LEU A 169 -16.56 8.09 -1.81
N ILE A 170 -16.37 6.96 -1.13
CA ILE A 170 -16.24 5.68 -1.82
C ILE A 170 -17.36 4.76 -1.34
N LEU A 171 -18.09 4.24 -2.31
CA LEU A 171 -18.80 2.98 -2.16
C LEU A 171 -17.82 1.88 -2.58
N ASP A 172 -17.19 1.25 -1.61
CA ASP A 172 -16.11 0.30 -1.85
C ASP A 172 -16.52 -1.10 -1.37
N ALA A 173 -16.70 -1.99 -2.32
CA ALA A 173 -16.83 -3.42 -2.11
C ALA A 173 -15.68 -4.16 -2.81
N SER A 174 -14.47 -3.59 -2.77
CA SER A 174 -13.30 -4.16 -3.42
C SER A 174 -12.50 -5.05 -2.48
N ILE A 175 -11.92 -6.10 -3.06
CA ILE A 175 -10.97 -7.00 -2.40
C ILE A 175 -9.60 -6.77 -3.04
N GLY A 176 -8.58 -6.55 -2.23
CA GLY A 176 -7.22 -6.37 -2.72
C GLY A 176 -6.19 -6.46 -1.61
N GLY A 177 -5.01 -6.94 -1.97
CA GLY A 177 -3.84 -6.98 -1.10
C GLY A 177 -3.02 -5.69 -1.22
N GLN A 178 -2.31 -5.35 -0.17
CA GLN A 178 -1.31 -4.28 -0.17
C GLN A 178 0.09 -4.88 -0.30
N ASP A 179 0.85 -4.33 -1.22
CA ASP A 179 2.27 -4.60 -1.42
C ASP A 179 3.11 -3.43 -0.94
N PHE A 180 4.27 -3.72 -0.38
CA PHE A 180 5.18 -2.71 0.15
C PHE A 180 6.55 -2.82 -0.48
N SER A 181 7.07 -1.70 -0.94
CA SER A 181 8.44 -1.58 -1.43
C SER A 181 9.23 -0.66 -0.49
N TYR A 182 10.26 -1.19 0.16
CA TYR A 182 11.10 -0.47 1.11
C TYR A 182 12.42 -0.04 0.48
N LEU A 183 12.90 1.14 0.86
CA LEU A 183 14.22 1.64 0.49
C LEU A 183 14.90 2.24 1.74
N PRO A 184 16.07 1.73 2.15
CA PRO A 184 16.80 2.30 3.27
C PRO A 184 17.28 3.73 2.96
N ILE A 185 17.47 4.53 4.00
CA ILE A 185 18.23 5.78 3.92
C ILE A 185 19.64 5.53 4.42
N ASP A 186 20.60 6.14 3.74
CA ASP A 186 22.01 6.15 4.13
C ASP A 186 22.26 7.03 5.37
#